data_8b9e9d243cfbf5202e0893f42fa1ad9e
#
_entry.id   8b9e9d243cfbf5202e0893f42fa1ad9e
#
_cell.length_a   1.000
_cell.length_b   1.000
_cell.length_c   1.000
_cell.angle_alpha   90.00
_cell.angle_beta   90.00
_cell.angle_gamma   90.00
#
_symmetry.space_group_name_H-M   'P 1'
#
loop_
_entity.id
_entity.type
_entity.pdbx_description
1 polymer ?
#
loop_
_entity_poly.entity_id
_entity_poly.type
_entity_poly.pdbx_seq_one_letter_code
_entity_poly.pdbx_strand_id
1 'polypeptide(L)'
;MSDARWSVTDGRAISFGSTVSNDDDLRVCGDVRNKRVLELGLFGTIPNCVTMAQRGARSIAIDPSRENVQRARQAAVNSEVSVEFHEGELADLGFLMNAVIDLALCVHQVTLDTDIARLFRQVHRVLRPEAGFIFAVPHPMSAVFDGNDATARRRYGDTTPTIGELAMALQRANFSIDVMHELKPTHQPNAVAPSTLVVRARKLGS
;
A
#
# COMPACT_ATOMS: atom_id res chain seq x y z
N MET A 1 -7.13 -19.43 -2.62
CA MET A 1 -6.05 -18.44 -2.46
C MET A 1 -6.35 -17.66 -1.20
N SER A 2 -5.48 -17.69 -0.19
CA SER A 2 -5.62 -16.86 1.01
C SER A 2 -5.57 -15.40 0.56
N ASP A 3 -6.59 -14.62 0.92
CA ASP A 3 -6.63 -13.19 0.60
C ASP A 3 -5.45 -12.51 1.32
N ALA A 4 -4.45 -12.05 0.54
CA ALA A 4 -3.22 -11.45 1.06
C ALA A 4 -3.50 -10.25 1.99
N ARG A 5 -4.70 -9.65 1.88
CA ARG A 5 -5.14 -8.51 2.70
C ARG A 5 -5.27 -8.84 4.19
N TRP A 6 -5.39 -10.12 4.55
CA TRP A 6 -5.56 -10.58 5.93
C TRP A 6 -4.31 -11.23 6.51
N SER A 7 -3.16 -10.84 6.00
CA SER A 7 -1.89 -11.23 6.60
C SER A 7 -1.85 -10.84 8.08
N VAL A 8 -1.41 -11.77 8.91
CA VAL A 8 -1.20 -11.50 10.33
C VAL A 8 -0.08 -10.47 10.45
N THR A 9 -0.43 -9.28 10.95
CA THR A 9 0.52 -8.21 11.25
C THR A 9 0.55 -8.01 12.76
N ASP A 10 1.72 -7.86 13.34
CA ASP A 10 1.89 -7.69 14.79
C ASP A 10 1.77 -6.22 15.25
N GLY A 11 1.54 -5.30 14.32
CA GLY A 11 1.40 -3.87 14.58
C GLY A 11 2.70 -3.16 15.02
N ARG A 12 3.85 -3.86 15.03
CA ARG A 12 5.13 -3.26 15.44
C ARG A 12 5.77 -2.44 14.34
N ALA A 13 5.61 -2.87 13.10
CA ALA A 13 6.17 -2.21 11.91
C ALA A 13 5.11 -1.99 10.84
N ILE A 14 5.29 -0.97 10.00
CA ILE A 14 4.48 -0.78 8.79
C ILE A 14 4.79 -1.94 7.84
N SER A 15 3.75 -2.67 7.43
CA SER A 15 3.88 -3.94 6.73
C SER A 15 3.50 -3.81 5.26
N PHE A 16 4.28 -4.48 4.39
CA PHE A 16 3.99 -4.64 2.96
C PHE A 16 3.58 -6.08 2.61
N GLY A 17 3.44 -6.93 3.62
CA GLY A 17 3.08 -8.35 3.51
C GLY A 17 3.71 -9.15 4.64
N SER A 18 3.05 -10.24 5.09
CA SER A 18 3.52 -11.05 6.22
C SER A 18 4.80 -11.84 5.94
N THR A 19 5.14 -12.00 4.66
CA THR A 19 6.27 -12.83 4.22
C THR A 19 7.43 -12.04 3.65
N VAL A 20 7.40 -10.72 3.68
CA VAL A 20 8.43 -9.85 3.14
C VAL A 20 8.93 -8.87 4.19
N SER A 21 10.07 -8.23 3.92
CA SER A 21 10.61 -7.17 4.78
C SER A 21 9.60 -6.05 4.97
N ASN A 22 9.55 -5.52 6.18
CA ASN A 22 8.69 -4.40 6.57
C ASN A 22 9.42 -3.04 6.43
N ASP A 23 8.79 -1.95 6.84
CA ASP A 23 9.35 -0.61 6.68
C ASP A 23 10.54 -0.30 7.62
N ASP A 24 10.72 -1.05 8.70
CA ASP A 24 11.90 -0.87 9.55
C ASP A 24 13.19 -1.24 8.81
N ASP A 25 13.10 -2.19 7.85
CA ASP A 25 14.19 -2.55 6.95
C ASP A 25 14.25 -1.62 5.74
N LEU A 26 13.09 -1.36 5.08
CA LEU A 26 13.04 -0.67 3.80
C LEU A 26 13.12 0.86 3.92
N ARG A 27 12.61 1.42 5.02
CA ARG A 27 12.60 2.86 5.34
C ARG A 27 11.98 3.75 4.26
N VAL A 28 10.98 3.23 3.55
CA VAL A 28 10.32 3.97 2.48
C VAL A 28 9.27 4.96 3.01
N CYS A 29 8.71 4.73 4.21
CA CYS A 29 7.75 5.65 4.84
C CYS A 29 8.44 6.83 5.55
N GLY A 30 9.67 6.64 6.02
CA GLY A 30 10.40 7.64 6.79
C GLY A 30 9.74 7.96 8.14
N ASP A 31 10.08 9.08 8.75
CA ASP A 31 9.45 9.50 10.02
C ASP A 31 8.03 10.02 9.76
N VAL A 32 7.05 9.36 10.38
CA VAL A 32 5.62 9.70 10.28
C VAL A 32 5.10 10.56 11.43
N ARG A 33 5.92 10.85 12.43
CA ARG A 33 5.53 11.61 13.62
C ARG A 33 5.01 13.01 13.23
N ASN A 34 3.84 13.38 13.77
CA ASN A 34 3.13 14.61 13.49
C ASN A 34 2.66 14.79 12.03
N LYS A 35 2.86 13.81 11.16
CA LYS A 35 2.39 13.84 9.77
C LYS A 35 0.93 13.41 9.66
N ARG A 36 0.20 13.96 8.70
CA ARG A 36 -1.09 13.44 8.26
C ARG A 36 -0.83 12.34 7.24
N VAL A 37 -1.22 11.11 7.58
CA VAL A 37 -1.02 9.95 6.74
C VAL A 37 -2.35 9.36 6.31
N LEU A 38 -2.43 8.87 5.07
CA LEU A 38 -3.63 8.26 4.49
C LEU A 38 -3.32 6.81 4.13
N GLU A 39 -4.07 5.86 4.70
CA GLU A 39 -4.08 4.48 4.23
C GLU A 39 -5.30 4.23 3.32
N LEU A 40 -5.03 3.75 2.11
CA LEU A 40 -6.01 3.42 1.07
C LEU A 40 -6.23 1.92 1.03
N GLY A 41 -7.36 1.47 1.57
CA GLY A 41 -7.65 0.06 1.82
C GLY A 41 -6.88 -0.50 3.01
N LEU A 42 -7.61 -1.13 3.90
CA LEU A 42 -7.05 -1.64 5.15
C LEU A 42 -6.32 -2.96 4.90
N PHE A 43 -5.08 -3.03 5.34
CA PHE A 43 -4.22 -4.19 5.16
C PHE A 43 -3.77 -4.78 6.50
N GLY A 44 -3.94 -6.10 6.63
CA GLY A 44 -3.50 -6.85 7.82
C GLY A 44 -4.48 -6.82 9.00
N THR A 45 -4.22 -7.66 9.99
CA THR A 45 -5.04 -7.75 11.22
C THR A 45 -4.92 -6.50 12.09
N ILE A 46 -3.74 -5.89 12.11
CA ILE A 46 -3.51 -4.53 12.62
C ILE A 46 -3.12 -3.68 11.41
N PRO A 47 -4.04 -2.81 10.92
CA PRO A 47 -3.77 -1.99 9.74
C PRO A 47 -2.61 -1.02 9.95
N ASN A 48 -1.94 -0.66 8.85
CA ASN A 48 -0.80 0.25 8.89
C ASN A 48 -1.14 1.63 9.45
N CYS A 49 -2.38 2.12 9.25
CA CYS A 49 -2.84 3.38 9.86
C CYS A 49 -2.78 3.35 11.40
N VAL A 50 -3.07 2.19 12.01
CA VAL A 50 -2.96 1.99 13.46
C VAL A 50 -1.49 2.03 13.89
N THR A 51 -0.63 1.29 13.20
CA THR A 51 0.83 1.28 13.45
C THR A 51 1.44 2.69 13.28
N MET A 52 1.02 3.42 12.23
CA MET A 52 1.48 4.80 12.01
C MET A 52 0.98 5.75 13.12
N ALA A 53 -0.27 5.56 13.62
CA ALA A 53 -0.79 6.35 14.74
C ALA A 53 -0.02 6.08 16.03
N GLN A 54 0.36 4.82 16.33
CA GLN A 54 1.25 4.47 17.46
C GLN A 54 2.62 5.16 17.35
N ARG A 55 3.09 5.42 16.14
CA ARG A 55 4.32 6.18 15.86
C ARG A 55 4.12 7.70 15.85
N GLY A 56 2.94 8.19 16.26
CA GLY A 56 2.62 9.61 16.41
C GLY A 56 2.12 10.30 15.15
N ALA A 57 1.67 9.56 14.14
CA ALA A 57 1.00 10.13 12.97
C ALA A 57 -0.46 10.50 13.28
N ARG A 58 -1.01 11.45 12.52
CA ARG A 58 -2.45 11.71 12.42
C ARG A 58 -2.99 10.86 11.27
N SER A 59 -3.45 9.66 11.60
CA SER A 59 -3.80 8.64 10.63
C SER A 59 -5.25 8.77 10.18
N ILE A 60 -5.44 8.64 8.86
CA ILE A 60 -6.73 8.60 8.18
C ILE A 60 -6.72 7.32 7.33
N ALA A 61 -7.84 6.62 7.26
CA ALA A 61 -7.98 5.44 6.42
C ALA A 61 -9.34 5.39 5.73
N ILE A 62 -9.36 4.84 4.51
CA ILE A 62 -10.59 4.56 3.76
C ILE A 62 -10.56 3.12 3.25
N ASP A 63 -11.70 2.42 3.36
CA ASP A 63 -11.89 1.07 2.85
C ASP A 63 -13.34 0.89 2.39
N PRO A 64 -13.61 0.21 1.25
CA PRO A 64 -14.98 0.00 0.78
C PRO A 64 -15.76 -1.00 1.65
N SER A 65 -15.10 -1.80 2.47
CA SER A 65 -15.73 -2.79 3.32
C SER A 65 -16.00 -2.23 4.72
N ARG A 66 -17.27 -2.10 5.05
CA ARG A 66 -17.73 -1.74 6.41
C ARG A 66 -17.18 -2.68 7.48
N GLU A 67 -17.05 -3.97 7.16
CA GLU A 67 -16.52 -4.97 8.09
C GLU A 67 -15.03 -4.71 8.37
N ASN A 68 -14.24 -4.38 7.33
CA ASN A 68 -12.84 -4.02 7.48
C ASN A 68 -12.68 -2.78 8.35
N VAL A 69 -13.50 -1.75 8.09
CA VAL A 69 -13.51 -0.50 8.89
C VAL A 69 -13.84 -0.80 10.35
N GLN A 70 -14.84 -1.65 10.63
CA GLN A 70 -15.18 -2.01 12.01
C GLN A 70 -14.06 -2.76 12.73
N ARG A 71 -13.40 -3.71 12.05
CA ARG A 71 -12.24 -4.44 12.59
C ARG A 71 -11.07 -3.51 12.86
N ALA A 72 -10.80 -2.57 11.95
CA ALA A 72 -9.75 -1.58 12.12
C ALA A 72 -10.02 -0.62 13.28
N ARG A 73 -11.27 -0.20 13.48
CA ARG A 73 -11.68 0.59 14.66
C ARG A 73 -11.40 -0.15 15.96
N GLN A 74 -11.72 -1.45 16.01
CA GLN A 74 -11.43 -2.27 17.18
C GLN A 74 -9.92 -2.40 17.41
N ALA A 75 -9.12 -2.59 16.35
CA ALA A 75 -7.67 -2.63 16.45
C ALA A 75 -7.10 -1.29 16.98
N ALA A 76 -7.63 -0.15 16.54
CA ALA A 76 -7.23 1.16 17.05
C ALA A 76 -7.55 1.35 18.52
N VAL A 77 -8.76 0.92 18.96
CA VAL A 77 -9.16 0.92 20.40
C VAL A 77 -8.21 0.06 21.22
N ASN A 78 -7.93 -1.16 20.78
CA ASN A 78 -7.04 -2.10 21.47
C ASN A 78 -5.59 -1.59 21.54
N SER A 79 -5.20 -0.73 20.61
CA SER A 79 -3.87 -0.11 20.52
C SER A 79 -3.83 1.28 21.17
N GLU A 80 -4.92 1.74 21.78
CA GLU A 80 -5.05 3.04 22.47
C GLU A 80 -4.68 4.24 21.58
N VAL A 81 -5.00 4.17 20.27
CA VAL A 81 -4.74 5.24 19.31
C VAL A 81 -6.01 5.73 18.62
N SER A 82 -5.96 6.98 18.13
CA SER A 82 -7.03 7.57 17.35
C SER A 82 -6.69 7.54 15.85
N VAL A 83 -7.61 7.00 15.05
CA VAL A 83 -7.55 6.98 13.59
C VAL A 83 -8.89 7.44 13.04
N GLU A 84 -8.89 8.30 12.02
CA GLU A 84 -10.07 8.73 11.29
C GLU A 84 -10.39 7.69 10.22
N PHE A 85 -11.55 7.02 10.30
CA PHE A 85 -11.96 5.96 9.38
C PHE A 85 -13.14 6.38 8.52
N HIS A 86 -13.02 6.18 7.21
CA HIS A 86 -14.06 6.37 6.21
C HIS A 86 -14.43 5.05 5.54
N GLU A 87 -15.73 4.89 5.23
CA GLU A 87 -16.23 3.79 4.40
C GLU A 87 -16.49 4.34 2.99
N GLY A 88 -15.89 3.76 1.97
CA GLY A 88 -16.04 4.20 0.58
C GLY A 88 -14.96 3.67 -0.35
N GLU A 89 -15.15 3.91 -1.64
CA GLU A 89 -14.20 3.54 -2.67
C GLU A 89 -12.85 4.26 -2.48
N LEU A 90 -11.74 3.57 -2.76
CA LEU A 90 -10.38 4.11 -2.52
C LEU A 90 -10.09 5.42 -3.26
N ALA A 91 -10.74 5.61 -4.41
CA ALA A 91 -10.61 6.83 -5.21
C ALA A 91 -11.61 7.93 -4.82
N ASP A 92 -12.49 7.71 -3.83
CA ASP A 92 -13.49 8.69 -3.39
C ASP A 92 -12.96 9.54 -2.23
N LEU A 93 -11.92 10.31 -2.50
CA LEU A 93 -11.25 11.16 -1.52
C LEU A 93 -11.85 12.57 -1.40
N GLY A 94 -13.14 12.74 -1.75
CA GLY A 94 -13.83 14.04 -1.72
C GLY A 94 -13.92 14.68 -0.32
N PHE A 95 -13.80 13.89 0.74
CA PHE A 95 -13.75 14.37 2.12
C PHE A 95 -12.41 15.02 2.50
N LEU A 96 -11.37 14.87 1.68
CA LEU A 96 -10.07 15.49 1.87
C LEU A 96 -9.90 16.69 0.94
N MET A 97 -9.44 17.80 1.50
CA MET A 97 -9.00 18.95 0.72
C MET A 97 -7.71 18.64 -0.06
N ASN A 98 -7.39 19.49 -1.03
CA ASN A 98 -6.15 19.39 -1.79
C ASN A 98 -4.93 19.63 -0.90
N ALA A 99 -3.84 18.93 -1.15
CA ALA A 99 -2.53 19.16 -0.55
C ALA A 99 -2.54 19.18 1.00
N VAL A 100 -3.23 18.22 1.63
CA VAL A 100 -3.31 18.11 3.10
C VAL A 100 -2.65 16.86 3.68
N ILE A 101 -2.25 15.90 2.84
CA ILE A 101 -1.66 14.62 3.23
C ILE A 101 -0.14 14.66 3.02
N ASP A 102 0.62 14.22 4.03
CA ASP A 102 2.08 14.18 4.03
C ASP A 102 2.63 12.85 3.51
N LEU A 103 1.82 11.77 3.58
CA LEU A 103 2.17 10.43 3.09
C LEU A 103 0.88 9.67 2.78
N ALA A 104 0.83 9.00 1.64
CA ALA A 104 -0.24 8.04 1.33
C ALA A 104 0.34 6.63 1.18
N LEU A 105 -0.41 5.62 1.67
CA LEU A 105 -0.04 4.22 1.64
C LEU A 105 -1.19 3.39 1.05
N CYS A 106 -0.88 2.45 0.15
CA CYS A 106 -1.85 1.54 -0.47
C CYS A 106 -1.21 0.15 -0.61
N VAL A 107 -1.60 -0.80 0.24
CA VAL A 107 -0.96 -2.13 0.29
C VAL A 107 -1.93 -3.20 -0.19
N HIS A 108 -1.57 -3.90 -1.28
CA HIS A 108 -2.32 -5.02 -1.87
C HIS A 108 -3.78 -4.70 -2.24
N GLN A 109 -4.07 -3.44 -2.58
CA GLN A 109 -5.41 -2.99 -2.98
C GLN A 109 -5.54 -2.74 -4.49
N VAL A 110 -4.43 -2.57 -5.20
CA VAL A 110 -4.43 -2.37 -6.66
C VAL A 110 -4.51 -3.73 -7.34
N THR A 111 -5.56 -3.94 -8.12
CA THR A 111 -5.84 -5.14 -8.92
C THR A 111 -6.02 -4.78 -10.39
N LEU A 112 -6.25 -5.77 -11.26
CA LEU A 112 -6.56 -5.51 -12.68
C LEU A 112 -7.86 -4.70 -12.87
N ASP A 113 -8.83 -4.86 -11.97
CA ASP A 113 -10.12 -4.15 -12.03
C ASP A 113 -10.05 -2.73 -11.44
N THR A 114 -8.92 -2.35 -10.85
CA THR A 114 -8.74 -1.02 -10.27
C THR A 114 -8.60 0.02 -11.36
N ASP A 115 -9.41 1.10 -11.34
CA ASP A 115 -9.13 2.31 -12.11
C ASP A 115 -7.92 3.04 -11.52
N ILE A 116 -6.73 2.53 -11.84
CA ILE A 116 -5.45 3.02 -11.33
C ILE A 116 -5.26 4.50 -11.68
N ALA A 117 -5.71 4.93 -12.86
CA ALA A 117 -5.56 6.30 -13.32
C ALA A 117 -6.39 7.27 -12.45
N ARG A 118 -7.63 6.89 -12.11
CA ARG A 118 -8.47 7.67 -11.18
C ARG A 118 -7.88 7.66 -9.77
N LEU A 119 -7.50 6.50 -9.25
CA LEU A 119 -6.92 6.37 -7.93
C LEU A 119 -5.68 7.24 -7.77
N PHE A 120 -4.71 7.12 -8.69
CA PHE A 120 -3.46 7.87 -8.59
C PHE A 120 -3.66 9.39 -8.74
N ARG A 121 -4.59 9.84 -9.61
CA ARG A 121 -4.94 11.27 -9.69
C ARG A 121 -5.55 11.79 -8.39
N GLN A 122 -6.42 11.02 -7.71
CA GLN A 122 -7.00 11.43 -6.44
C GLN A 122 -5.96 11.46 -5.32
N VAL A 123 -5.06 10.48 -5.28
CA VAL A 123 -3.94 10.47 -4.35
C VAL A 123 -3.03 11.69 -4.59
N HIS A 124 -2.69 11.97 -5.85
CA HIS A 124 -1.89 13.15 -6.20
C HIS A 124 -2.56 14.45 -5.72
N ARG A 125 -3.88 14.59 -5.93
CA ARG A 125 -4.64 15.77 -5.50
C ARG A 125 -4.52 16.04 -4.00
N VAL A 126 -4.66 15.01 -3.16
CA VAL A 126 -4.68 15.17 -1.69
C VAL A 126 -3.29 15.26 -1.07
N LEU A 127 -2.26 14.77 -1.75
CA LEU A 127 -0.88 14.86 -1.29
C LEU A 127 -0.37 16.30 -1.36
N ARG A 128 0.46 16.68 -0.39
CA ARG A 128 1.27 17.91 -0.45
C ARG A 128 2.32 17.81 -1.56
N PRO A 129 2.82 18.93 -2.10
CA PRO A 129 3.99 18.92 -2.98
C PRO A 129 5.15 18.14 -2.34
N GLU A 130 5.85 17.35 -3.12
CA GLU A 130 6.98 16.51 -2.71
C GLU A 130 6.62 15.36 -1.73
N ALA A 131 5.36 15.22 -1.34
CA ALA A 131 4.91 14.14 -0.46
C ALA A 131 4.98 12.77 -1.15
N GLY A 132 5.20 11.72 -0.34
CA GLY A 132 5.33 10.35 -0.82
C GLY A 132 3.99 9.65 -1.00
N PHE A 133 3.88 8.89 -2.07
CA PHE A 133 2.89 7.83 -2.26
C PHE A 133 3.60 6.50 -2.30
N ILE A 134 3.28 5.60 -1.37
CA ILE A 134 3.84 4.27 -1.31
C ILE A 134 2.72 3.28 -1.61
N PHE A 135 2.98 2.37 -2.52
CA PHE A 135 2.07 1.24 -2.70
C PHE A 135 2.85 -0.07 -2.82
N ALA A 136 2.21 -1.14 -2.39
CA ALA A 136 2.69 -2.49 -2.56
C ALA A 136 1.63 -3.32 -3.30
N VAL A 137 2.07 -4.14 -4.23
CA VAL A 137 1.22 -5.08 -4.97
C VAL A 137 1.87 -6.46 -4.99
N PRO A 138 1.10 -7.55 -5.16
CA PRO A 138 1.69 -8.83 -5.53
C PRO A 138 2.59 -8.63 -6.76
N HIS A 139 3.81 -9.16 -6.71
CA HIS A 139 4.73 -8.96 -7.81
C HIS A 139 4.21 -9.66 -9.08
N PRO A 140 4.12 -8.97 -10.24
CA PRO A 140 3.53 -9.57 -11.43
C PRO A 140 4.24 -10.84 -11.91
N MET A 141 5.52 -11.00 -11.61
CA MET A 141 6.25 -12.23 -11.89
C MET A 141 5.88 -13.39 -10.95
N SER A 142 5.42 -13.13 -9.73
CA SER A 142 5.09 -14.20 -8.78
C SER A 142 3.96 -15.10 -9.29
N ALA A 143 3.02 -14.55 -10.05
CA ALA A 143 1.90 -15.28 -10.60
C ALA A 143 2.25 -16.09 -11.86
N VAL A 144 3.39 -15.80 -12.50
CA VAL A 144 3.86 -16.53 -13.69
C VAL A 144 4.28 -17.95 -13.32
N PHE A 145 4.86 -18.11 -12.13
CA PHE A 145 5.39 -19.39 -11.62
C PHE A 145 4.45 -20.01 -10.60
N ASP A 146 4.63 -21.30 -10.33
CA ASP A 146 3.91 -22.02 -9.29
C ASP A 146 4.90 -22.42 -8.18
N GLY A 147 4.89 -21.65 -7.09
CA GLY A 147 5.81 -21.84 -5.98
C GLY A 147 7.28 -21.69 -6.39
N ASN A 148 8.08 -22.75 -6.17
CA ASN A 148 9.51 -22.79 -6.50
C ASN A 148 9.82 -23.45 -7.85
N ASP A 149 8.79 -23.83 -8.63
CA ASP A 149 8.99 -24.36 -9.98
C ASP A 149 9.27 -23.20 -10.95
N ALA A 150 10.44 -23.24 -11.61
CA ALA A 150 10.83 -22.24 -12.59
C ALA A 150 10.08 -22.36 -13.94
N THR A 151 9.12 -23.28 -14.03
CA THR A 151 8.29 -23.44 -15.24
C THR A 151 7.18 -22.38 -15.25
N ALA A 152 7.16 -21.54 -16.27
CA ALA A 152 6.10 -20.56 -16.46
C ALA A 152 4.74 -21.24 -16.68
N ARG A 153 3.75 -20.91 -15.86
CA ARG A 153 2.38 -21.44 -15.90
C ARG A 153 1.35 -20.45 -16.40
N ARG A 154 1.62 -19.16 -16.28
CA ARG A 154 0.74 -18.06 -16.69
C ARG A 154 1.54 -16.99 -17.43
N ARG A 155 0.83 -16.13 -18.13
CA ARG A 155 1.45 -14.97 -18.77
C ARG A 155 1.73 -13.88 -17.74
N TYR A 156 2.77 -13.11 -17.97
CA TYR A 156 3.07 -11.89 -17.20
C TYR A 156 1.97 -10.85 -17.40
N GLY A 157 1.41 -10.34 -16.30
CA GLY A 157 0.33 -9.37 -16.35
C GLY A 157 -1.10 -9.94 -16.33
N ASP A 158 -1.27 -11.28 -16.27
CA ASP A 158 -2.61 -11.89 -16.26
C ASP A 158 -3.36 -11.72 -14.93
N THR A 159 -2.67 -11.46 -13.82
CA THR A 159 -3.27 -11.42 -12.48
C THR A 159 -3.08 -10.10 -11.74
N THR A 160 -2.06 -9.34 -12.11
CA THR A 160 -1.73 -8.03 -11.53
C THR A 160 -1.24 -7.12 -12.65
N PRO A 161 -1.44 -5.79 -12.52
CA PRO A 161 -0.85 -4.85 -13.46
C PRO A 161 0.66 -5.06 -13.57
N THR A 162 1.19 -4.96 -14.78
CA THR A 162 2.63 -5.06 -15.02
C THR A 162 3.37 -3.87 -14.41
N ILE A 163 4.68 -4.03 -14.16
CA ILE A 163 5.52 -2.94 -13.66
C ILE A 163 5.47 -1.74 -14.61
N GLY A 164 5.45 -1.99 -15.93
CA GLY A 164 5.36 -0.94 -16.94
C GLY A 164 4.04 -0.15 -16.87
N GLU A 165 2.90 -0.84 -16.69
CA GLU A 165 1.59 -0.19 -16.52
C GLU A 165 1.53 0.65 -15.26
N LEU A 166 2.05 0.16 -14.14
CA LEU A 166 2.13 0.91 -12.88
C LEU A 166 3.03 2.15 -13.02
N ALA A 167 4.20 2.01 -13.63
CA ALA A 167 5.12 3.12 -13.87
C ALA A 167 4.52 4.19 -14.78
N MET A 168 3.86 3.79 -15.87
CA MET A 168 3.15 4.71 -16.77
C MET A 168 1.97 5.39 -16.10
N ALA A 169 1.23 4.70 -15.23
CA ALA A 169 0.12 5.28 -14.47
C ALA A 169 0.62 6.35 -13.49
N LEU A 170 1.73 6.10 -12.79
CA LEU A 170 2.38 7.09 -11.93
C LEU A 170 2.82 8.33 -12.72
N GLN A 171 3.51 8.13 -13.83
CA GLN A 171 3.98 9.24 -14.69
C GLN A 171 2.82 10.09 -15.19
N ARG A 172 1.73 9.47 -15.67
CA ARG A 172 0.52 10.16 -16.13
C ARG A 172 -0.21 10.90 -15.01
N ALA A 173 -0.06 10.45 -13.76
CA ALA A 173 -0.61 11.12 -12.60
C ALA A 173 0.37 12.12 -11.96
N ASN A 174 1.46 12.47 -12.65
CA ASN A 174 2.47 13.45 -12.25
C ASN A 174 3.24 13.05 -10.98
N PHE A 175 3.60 11.76 -10.89
CA PHE A 175 4.52 11.23 -9.90
C PHE A 175 5.88 10.90 -10.51
N SER A 176 6.95 11.07 -9.71
CA SER A 176 8.28 10.52 -9.97
C SER A 176 8.53 9.31 -9.08
N ILE A 177 9.01 8.20 -9.64
CA ILE A 177 9.40 7.03 -8.85
C ILE A 177 10.73 7.34 -8.18
N ASP A 178 10.76 7.29 -6.85
CA ASP A 178 11.99 7.48 -6.07
C ASP A 178 12.67 6.13 -5.75
N VAL A 179 11.86 5.12 -5.38
CA VAL A 179 12.34 3.82 -4.93
C VAL A 179 11.42 2.71 -5.44
N MET A 180 12.01 1.60 -5.85
CA MET A 180 11.31 0.38 -6.22
C MET A 180 12.05 -0.82 -5.64
N HIS A 181 11.33 -1.62 -4.85
CA HIS A 181 11.85 -2.87 -4.27
C HIS A 181 11.05 -4.06 -4.79
N GLU A 182 11.76 -5.04 -5.29
CA GLU A 182 11.22 -6.36 -5.67
C GLU A 182 11.58 -7.36 -4.57
N LEU A 183 10.62 -7.61 -3.66
CA LEU A 183 10.88 -8.36 -2.44
C LEU A 183 10.60 -9.85 -2.62
N LYS A 184 11.56 -10.67 -2.20
CA LYS A 184 11.38 -12.12 -2.06
C LYS A 184 10.79 -12.46 -0.68
N PRO A 185 10.09 -13.59 -0.54
CA PRO A 185 9.66 -14.05 0.78
C PRO A 185 10.87 -14.30 1.69
N THR A 186 10.82 -13.78 2.92
CA THR A 186 11.92 -13.88 3.89
C THR A 186 12.28 -15.34 4.25
N HIS A 187 11.27 -16.23 4.24
CA HIS A 187 11.45 -17.66 4.50
C HIS A 187 11.86 -18.47 3.24
N GLN A 188 11.92 -17.83 2.06
CA GLN A 188 12.31 -18.43 0.79
C GLN A 188 13.26 -17.52 0.01
N PRO A 189 14.51 -17.32 0.49
CA PRO A 189 15.45 -16.39 -0.16
C PRO A 189 15.81 -16.83 -1.59
N ASN A 190 15.68 -18.13 -1.89
CA ASN A 190 15.92 -18.71 -3.21
C ASN A 190 14.65 -18.84 -4.07
N ALA A 191 13.56 -18.14 -3.72
CA ALA A 191 12.34 -18.12 -4.55
C ALA A 191 12.69 -17.72 -5.99
N VAL A 192 12.03 -18.38 -6.96
CA VAL A 192 12.24 -18.15 -8.40
C VAL A 192 11.94 -16.70 -8.79
N ALA A 193 10.90 -16.12 -8.17
CA ALA A 193 10.49 -14.75 -8.44
C ALA A 193 10.26 -13.98 -7.13
N PRO A 194 10.34 -12.63 -7.17
CA PRO A 194 9.87 -11.79 -6.08
C PRO A 194 8.37 -12.01 -5.84
N SER A 195 7.91 -11.88 -4.59
CA SER A 195 6.49 -12.02 -4.23
C SER A 195 5.76 -10.69 -4.13
N THR A 196 6.47 -9.62 -3.84
CA THR A 196 5.89 -8.30 -3.60
C THR A 196 6.74 -7.22 -4.28
N LEU A 197 6.06 -6.32 -4.98
CA LEU A 197 6.63 -5.09 -5.50
C LEU A 197 6.22 -3.95 -4.58
N VAL A 198 7.18 -3.22 -4.01
CA VAL A 198 6.95 -2.00 -3.23
C VAL A 198 7.50 -0.82 -4.01
N VAL A 199 6.67 0.18 -4.24
CA VAL A 199 7.06 1.40 -4.96
C VAL A 199 6.80 2.60 -4.08
N ARG A 200 7.81 3.46 -3.95
CA ARG A 200 7.64 4.82 -3.45
C ARG A 200 7.73 5.79 -4.62
N ALA A 201 6.71 6.60 -4.75
CA ALA A 201 6.66 7.69 -5.73
C ALA A 201 6.46 9.03 -5.01
N ARG A 202 7.02 10.09 -5.55
CA ARG A 202 6.95 11.45 -5.02
C ARG A 202 6.06 12.29 -5.92
N LYS A 203 5.14 13.04 -5.31
CA LYS A 203 4.30 14.00 -6.04
C LYS A 203 5.17 15.08 -6.68
N LEU A 204 5.00 15.30 -7.98
CA LEU A 204 5.59 16.42 -8.72
C LEU A 204 4.58 17.57 -8.83
N GLY A 205 5.10 18.78 -8.81
CA GLY A 205 4.29 19.99 -8.97
C GLY A 205 3.50 20.39 -7.73
N SER A 206 2.77 21.46 -7.85
CA SER A 206 1.90 22.06 -6.81
C SER A 206 0.50 21.47 -6.83
#